data_cf1384292b5be68c0bf5514dfd4980c6
#
_entry.id   cf1384292b5be68c0bf5514dfd4980c6
#
_cell.length_a   1.000
_cell.length_b   1.000
_cell.length_c   1.000
_cell.angle_alpha   90.00
_cell.angle_beta   90.00
_cell.angle_gamma   90.00
#
_symmetry.space_group_name_H-M   'P 1'
#
loop_
_entity.id
_entity.type
_entity.pdbx_description
1 polymer ?
#
loop_
_entity_poly.entity_id
_entity_poly.type
_entity_poly.pdbx_seq_one_letter_code
_entity_poly.pdbx_strand_id
1 'polypeptide(L)'
;MTIRLAQRLQRIQPSATVSITARAGRLREAGRDIIVLSVGEPDFATPEHIKAAAREALARNDTKYTAVDGSRALKEAVVTKLA
;
A
#
# COMPACT_ATOMS: atom_id res chain seq x y z
N MET A 1 15.19 29.15 5.88
CA MET A 1 15.40 28.79 4.45
C MET A 1 14.04 28.47 3.84
N THR A 2 13.55 29.28 2.91
CA THR A 2 12.21 29.06 2.29
C THR A 2 12.38 28.21 1.06
N ILE A 3 11.84 26.99 1.06
CA ILE A 3 11.88 26.10 -0.10
C ILE A 3 10.91 26.63 -1.14
N ARG A 4 11.40 26.95 -2.34
CA ARG A 4 10.59 27.42 -3.44
C ARG A 4 10.16 26.24 -4.31
N LEU A 5 8.88 25.88 -4.23
CA LEU A 5 8.30 24.81 -5.03
C LEU A 5 8.03 25.29 -6.47
N ALA A 6 8.08 24.36 -7.45
CA ALA A 6 7.73 24.67 -8.83
C ALA A 6 6.24 25.05 -8.95
N GLN A 7 5.93 26.07 -9.72
CA GLN A 7 4.54 26.56 -9.91
C GLN A 7 3.55 25.49 -10.38
N ARG A 8 4.02 24.50 -11.17
CA ARG A 8 3.20 23.38 -11.63
C ARG A 8 2.62 22.55 -10.48
N LEU A 9 3.29 22.50 -9.31
CA LEU A 9 2.78 21.78 -8.14
C LEU A 9 1.54 22.44 -7.51
N GLN A 10 1.36 23.74 -7.70
CA GLN A 10 0.19 24.45 -7.20
C GLN A 10 -1.11 24.08 -7.94
N ARG A 11 -1.00 23.46 -9.12
CA ARG A 11 -2.13 22.99 -9.93
C ARG A 11 -2.53 21.54 -9.63
N ILE A 12 -1.74 20.84 -8.83
CA ILE A 12 -2.04 19.47 -8.44
C ILE A 12 -2.98 19.49 -7.24
N GLN A 13 -4.15 18.91 -7.40
CA GLN A 13 -5.08 18.73 -6.29
C GLN A 13 -4.71 17.45 -5.52
N PRO A 14 -4.64 17.50 -4.18
CA PRO A 14 -4.47 16.30 -3.38
C PRO A 14 -5.59 15.28 -3.63
N SER A 15 -5.26 13.99 -3.54
CA SER A 15 -6.28 12.94 -3.61
C SER A 15 -7.31 13.14 -2.50
N ALA A 16 -8.60 13.23 -2.86
CA ALA A 16 -9.69 13.39 -1.91
C ALA A 16 -9.73 12.21 -0.91
N THR A 17 -9.55 10.99 -1.40
CA THR A 17 -9.54 9.77 -0.57
C THR A 17 -8.43 9.82 0.48
N VAL A 18 -7.20 10.16 0.07
CA VAL A 18 -6.06 10.28 0.99
C VAL A 18 -6.30 11.38 2.03
N SER A 19 -6.82 12.53 1.59
CA SER A 19 -7.09 13.67 2.47
C SER A 19 -8.18 13.36 3.51
N ILE A 20 -9.25 12.67 3.12
CA ILE A 20 -10.35 12.27 4.02
C ILE A 20 -9.85 11.24 5.02
N THR A 21 -9.10 10.23 4.58
CA THR A 21 -8.53 9.20 5.47
C THR A 21 -7.59 9.82 6.51
N ALA A 22 -6.69 10.71 6.08
CA ALA A 22 -5.80 11.41 7.00
C ALA A 22 -6.55 12.31 7.99
N ARG A 23 -7.65 12.96 7.56
CA ARG A 23 -8.51 13.76 8.45
C ARG A 23 -9.21 12.90 9.49
N ALA A 24 -9.77 11.75 9.08
CA ALA A 24 -10.41 10.79 9.98
C ALA A 24 -9.42 10.28 11.05
N GLY A 25 -8.18 9.95 10.66
CA GLY A 25 -7.12 9.56 11.58
C GLY A 25 -6.86 10.61 12.64
N ARG A 26 -6.62 11.86 12.24
CA ARG A 26 -6.40 12.97 13.20
C ARG A 26 -7.57 13.19 14.16
N LEU A 27 -8.80 13.03 13.70
CA LEU A 27 -9.98 13.17 14.55
C LEU A 27 -10.09 12.05 15.59
N ARG A 28 -9.74 10.82 15.22
CA ARG A 28 -9.65 9.68 16.15
C ARG A 28 -8.56 9.89 17.21
N GLU A 29 -7.38 10.33 16.77
CA GLU A 29 -6.27 10.68 17.68
C GLU A 29 -6.66 11.77 18.68
N ALA A 30 -7.53 12.71 18.26
CA ALA A 30 -8.11 13.73 19.11
C ALA A 30 -9.27 13.22 20.01
N GLY A 31 -9.49 11.90 20.09
CA GLY A 31 -10.50 11.27 20.94
C GLY A 31 -11.93 11.33 20.39
N ARG A 32 -12.14 11.69 19.11
CA ARG A 32 -13.48 11.69 18.52
C ARG A 32 -13.86 10.29 18.04
N ASP A 33 -15.11 9.90 18.31
CA ASP A 33 -15.69 8.70 17.75
C ASP A 33 -16.03 8.90 16.27
N ILE A 34 -15.21 8.30 15.39
CA ILE A 34 -15.31 8.43 13.93
C ILE A 34 -15.44 7.06 13.29
N ILE A 35 -16.53 6.87 12.56
CA ILE A 35 -16.71 5.72 11.67
C ILE A 35 -16.07 6.08 10.32
N VAL A 36 -15.10 5.27 9.88
CA VAL A 36 -14.37 5.50 8.64
C VAL A 36 -14.94 4.64 7.53
N LEU A 37 -15.48 5.27 6.50
CA LEU A 37 -16.02 4.63 5.29
C LEU A 37 -15.28 5.07 4.01
N SER A 38 -14.13 5.70 4.16
CA SER A 38 -13.39 6.30 3.04
C SER A 38 -12.54 5.32 2.25
N VAL A 39 -12.13 4.21 2.87
CA VAL A 39 -11.29 3.16 2.27
C VAL A 39 -11.78 1.80 2.76
N GLY A 40 -11.85 0.84 1.85
CA GLY A 40 -12.12 -0.55 2.18
C GLY A 40 -10.82 -1.36 2.26
N GLU A 41 -10.74 -2.23 3.24
CA GLU A 41 -9.71 -3.26 3.36
C GLU A 41 -10.34 -4.56 3.85
N PRO A 42 -9.76 -5.74 3.57
CA PRO A 42 -10.28 -6.99 4.09
C PRO A 42 -10.27 -7.03 5.61
N ASP A 43 -11.36 -7.51 6.24
CA ASP A 43 -11.46 -7.69 7.69
C ASP A 43 -10.48 -8.72 8.23
N PHE A 44 -10.17 -9.74 7.42
CA PHE A 44 -9.32 -10.85 7.80
C PHE A 44 -7.85 -10.49 7.65
N ALA A 45 -7.03 -10.90 8.61
CA ALA A 45 -5.58 -10.84 8.46
C ALA A 45 -5.11 -11.69 7.28
N THR A 46 -3.97 -11.32 6.69
CA THR A 46 -3.30 -12.14 5.66
C THR A 46 -3.11 -13.57 6.16
N PRO A 47 -3.49 -14.60 5.37
CA PRO A 47 -3.35 -15.99 5.76
C PRO A 47 -1.91 -16.35 6.18
N GLU A 48 -1.78 -17.24 7.18
CA GLU A 48 -0.47 -17.52 7.79
C GLU A 48 0.54 -18.11 6.80
N HIS A 49 0.08 -18.96 5.86
CA HIS A 49 0.97 -19.54 4.84
C HIS A 49 1.58 -18.46 3.91
N ILE A 50 0.83 -17.39 3.61
CA ILE A 50 1.33 -16.26 2.81
C ILE A 50 2.37 -15.46 3.60
N LYS A 51 2.10 -15.21 4.89
CA LYS A 51 3.06 -14.53 5.77
C LYS A 51 4.33 -15.36 5.98
N ALA A 52 4.20 -16.69 6.10
CA ALA A 52 5.33 -17.59 6.21
C ALA A 52 6.20 -17.52 4.95
N ALA A 53 5.62 -17.63 3.76
CA ALA A 53 6.35 -17.50 2.50
C ALA A 53 7.11 -16.16 2.38
N ALA A 54 6.53 -15.07 2.84
CA ALA A 54 7.19 -13.76 2.86
C ALA A 54 8.39 -13.75 3.82
N ARG A 55 8.25 -14.31 5.04
CA ARG A 55 9.37 -14.44 6.00
C ARG A 55 10.53 -15.27 5.45
N GLU A 56 10.20 -16.37 4.77
CA GLU A 56 11.21 -17.23 4.14
C GLU A 56 11.93 -16.52 2.99
N ALA A 57 11.23 -15.76 2.16
CA ALA A 57 11.83 -14.96 1.10
C ALA A 57 12.83 -13.93 1.68
N LEU A 58 12.44 -13.24 2.75
CA LEU A 58 13.34 -12.32 3.46
C LEU A 58 14.55 -13.04 4.05
N ALA A 59 14.37 -14.22 4.67
CA ALA A 59 15.46 -15.01 5.25
C ALA A 59 16.47 -15.50 4.20
N ARG A 60 16.02 -15.74 2.95
CA ARG A 60 16.88 -16.05 1.81
C ARG A 60 17.52 -14.84 1.14
N ASN A 61 17.30 -13.64 1.66
CA ASN A 61 17.74 -12.38 1.06
C ASN A 61 17.16 -12.13 -0.35
N ASP A 62 15.95 -12.60 -0.61
CA ASP A 62 15.21 -12.31 -1.84
C ASP A 62 14.61 -10.89 -1.80
N THR A 63 15.52 -9.91 -1.83
CA THR A 63 15.23 -8.49 -1.58
C THR A 63 15.81 -7.58 -2.66
N LYS A 64 16.23 -8.13 -3.79
CA LYS A 64 16.80 -7.40 -4.90
C LYS A 64 15.74 -7.06 -5.96
N TYR A 65 16.08 -6.15 -6.86
CA TYR A 65 15.22 -5.82 -7.98
C TYR A 65 14.94 -7.02 -8.88
N THR A 66 13.73 -7.14 -9.33
CA THR A 66 13.30 -8.09 -10.37
C THR A 66 13.32 -7.43 -11.74
N ALA A 67 12.96 -8.18 -12.79
CA ALA A 67 12.61 -7.60 -14.07
C ALA A 67 11.42 -6.63 -13.91
N VAL A 68 11.27 -5.67 -14.85
CA VAL A 68 10.22 -4.62 -14.80
C VAL A 68 8.81 -5.21 -14.72
N ASP A 69 8.60 -6.35 -15.35
CA ASP A 69 7.33 -7.10 -15.40
C ASP A 69 7.15 -8.10 -14.23
N GLY A 70 8.02 -8.04 -13.23
CA GLY A 70 7.96 -8.86 -12.02
C GLY A 70 8.81 -10.14 -12.07
N SER A 71 8.76 -10.93 -11.00
CA SER A 71 9.52 -12.18 -10.92
C SER A 71 8.93 -13.25 -11.82
N ARG A 72 9.80 -14.12 -12.38
CA ARG A 72 9.39 -15.24 -13.22
C ARG A 72 8.43 -16.19 -12.49
N ALA A 73 8.74 -16.52 -11.24
CA ALA A 73 7.93 -17.41 -10.42
C ALA A 73 6.49 -16.89 -10.25
N LEU A 74 6.32 -15.57 -10.03
CA LEU A 74 4.99 -14.97 -9.92
C LEU A 74 4.23 -15.07 -11.25
N LYS A 75 4.89 -14.79 -12.37
CA LYS A 75 4.25 -14.89 -13.71
C LYS A 75 3.79 -16.31 -14.02
N GLU A 76 4.63 -17.30 -13.73
CA GLU A 76 4.29 -18.72 -13.89
C GLU A 76 3.10 -19.14 -12.99
N ALA A 77 3.08 -18.66 -11.73
CA ALA A 77 1.96 -18.92 -10.82
C ALA A 77 0.65 -18.28 -11.32
N VAL A 78 0.70 -17.07 -11.86
CA VAL A 78 -0.49 -16.41 -12.46
C VAL A 78 -0.99 -17.22 -13.67
N VAL A 79 -0.12 -17.64 -14.57
CA VAL A 79 -0.50 -18.47 -15.72
C VAL A 79 -1.16 -19.77 -15.26
N THR A 80 -0.56 -20.47 -14.30
CA THR A 80 -1.11 -21.72 -13.75
C THR A 80 -2.49 -21.52 -13.10
N LYS A 81 -2.70 -20.35 -12.44
CA LYS A 81 -3.97 -20.05 -11.78
C LYS A 81 -5.10 -19.75 -12.78
N LEU A 82 -4.77 -19.17 -13.93
CA LEU A 82 -5.77 -18.70 -14.91
C LEU A 82 -6.00 -19.68 -16.08
N ALA A 83 -5.19 -20.74 -16.20
CA ALA A 83 -5.38 -21.82 -17.17
C ALA A 83 -6.45 -22.81 -16.66
#